data_9b71c8b42b1966c7fdf4f66981ee75c4
#
_entry.id   9b71c8b42b1966c7fdf4f66981ee75c4
#
_cell.length_a   1.000
_cell.length_b   1.000
_cell.length_c   1.000
_cell.angle_alpha   90.00
_cell.angle_beta   90.00
_cell.angle_gamma   90.00
#
_symmetry.space_group_name_H-M   'P 1'
#
loop_
_entity.id
_entity.type
_entity.pdbx_description
1 polymer ?
#
loop_
_entity_poly.entity_id
_entity_poly.type
_entity_poly.pdbx_seq_one_letter_code
_entity_poly.pdbx_strand_id
1 'polypeptide(L)'
;MSKSFLKLLLSQLFANLADIFLRVSLIANIYVITKSVIATSMVPILIGLSAFVASLLVPLVTKKLALNRVLSFTQCGKTFLLVILLVMLIKAKFVPALGMYIFVVAISILDGFASPVSYAMIPRYATNLGKANAALSMSGEGVQLIGLGLGGLLYASVGLFSTMLIVLFLYLLSTSVMLLLPQAKIEQLEAETNLDTLVKGWKLVAKNPKLKLFVQANLLEDFSNTIWVSSVILVFVTEVLKQTESYWGYSNTAYSLGIILGGIIVYKLSEKFLAHKWKCILFSLLAMATITASILFFSNTQTFLIFSSLIGFFSQLKEVPESVFLRKLSMKIS
;
A
#
# COMPACT_ATOMS: atom_id res chain seq x y z
N MET A 1 11.38 15.05 12.20
CA MET A 1 10.24 14.99 11.25
C MET A 1 9.48 16.32 11.34
N SER A 2 9.02 16.87 10.22
CA SER A 2 8.20 18.09 10.23
C SER A 2 6.80 17.81 10.78
N LYS A 3 6.14 18.83 11.34
CA LYS A 3 4.74 18.73 11.81
C LYS A 3 3.78 18.36 10.66
N SER A 4 4.05 18.86 9.45
CA SER A 4 3.23 18.55 8.26
C SER A 4 3.37 17.09 7.82
N PHE A 5 4.58 16.54 7.88
CA PHE A 5 4.79 15.11 7.57
C PHE A 5 4.14 14.21 8.63
N LEU A 6 4.19 14.57 9.91
CA LEU A 6 3.53 13.81 10.96
C LEU A 6 2.00 13.79 10.76
N LYS A 7 1.40 14.92 10.38
CA LYS A 7 -0.03 14.98 10.02
C LYS A 7 -0.34 14.05 8.83
N LEU A 8 0.49 14.07 7.77
CA LEU A 8 0.33 13.18 6.64
C LEU A 8 0.41 11.71 7.07
N LEU A 9 1.41 11.34 7.86
CA LEU A 9 1.60 9.97 8.35
C LEU A 9 0.40 9.51 9.20
N LEU A 10 -0.06 10.32 10.14
CA LEU A 10 -1.22 9.99 10.99
C LEU A 10 -2.50 9.88 10.18
N SER A 11 -2.74 10.78 9.23
CA SER A 11 -3.92 10.71 8.37
C SER A 11 -3.93 9.45 7.50
N GLN A 12 -2.78 9.06 6.94
CA GLN A 12 -2.64 7.82 6.17
C GLN A 12 -2.78 6.58 7.06
N LEU A 13 -2.25 6.60 8.28
CA LEU A 13 -2.40 5.50 9.24
C LEU A 13 -3.88 5.22 9.54
N PHE A 14 -4.66 6.26 9.86
CA PHE A 14 -6.10 6.10 10.11
C PHE A 14 -6.87 5.67 8.85
N ALA A 15 -6.56 6.26 7.68
CA ALA A 15 -7.19 5.87 6.42
C ALA A 15 -6.92 4.40 6.08
N ASN A 16 -5.66 3.98 6.10
CA ASN A 16 -5.26 2.62 5.73
C ASN A 16 -5.83 1.57 6.69
N LEU A 17 -5.86 1.87 8.01
CA LEU A 17 -6.46 0.97 8.99
C LEU A 17 -7.96 0.81 8.75
N ALA A 18 -8.67 1.92 8.49
CA ALA A 18 -10.07 1.92 8.14
C ALA A 18 -10.33 1.12 6.85
N ASP A 19 -9.50 1.32 5.81
CA ASP A 19 -9.61 0.62 4.53
C ASP A 19 -9.44 -0.89 4.70
N ILE A 20 -8.52 -1.36 5.53
CA ILE A 20 -8.34 -2.79 5.78
C ILE A 20 -9.54 -3.36 6.53
N PHE A 21 -10.02 -2.70 7.59
CA PHE A 21 -11.21 -3.14 8.31
C PHE A 21 -12.44 -3.20 7.38
N LEU A 22 -12.62 -2.20 6.53
CA LEU A 22 -13.68 -2.19 5.53
C LEU A 22 -13.57 -3.38 4.58
N ARG A 23 -12.39 -3.59 3.98
CA ARG A 23 -12.14 -4.67 3.01
C ARG A 23 -12.38 -6.04 3.63
N VAL A 24 -11.81 -6.31 4.79
CA VAL A 24 -11.98 -7.60 5.51
C VAL A 24 -13.45 -7.85 5.82
N SER A 25 -14.16 -6.84 6.34
CA SER A 25 -15.56 -6.97 6.70
C SER A 25 -16.48 -7.17 5.50
N LEU A 26 -16.22 -6.47 4.38
CA LEU A 26 -17.00 -6.67 3.15
C LEU A 26 -16.75 -8.06 2.54
N ILE A 27 -15.50 -8.53 2.51
CA ILE A 27 -15.15 -9.88 2.05
C ILE A 27 -15.89 -10.93 2.90
N ALA A 28 -15.81 -10.82 4.24
CA ALA A 28 -16.46 -11.73 5.16
C ALA A 28 -17.99 -11.72 4.98
N ASN A 29 -18.59 -10.54 4.85
CA ASN A 29 -20.03 -10.42 4.68
C ASN A 29 -20.52 -10.92 3.31
N ILE A 30 -19.78 -10.68 2.24
CA ILE A 30 -20.08 -11.25 0.91
C ILE A 30 -20.03 -12.78 0.97
N TYR A 31 -19.05 -13.36 1.68
CA TYR A 31 -19.01 -14.81 1.87
C TYR A 31 -20.23 -15.32 2.66
N VAL A 32 -20.60 -14.65 3.73
CA VAL A 32 -21.80 -15.05 4.53
C VAL A 32 -23.07 -15.07 3.68
N ILE A 33 -23.24 -14.08 2.79
CA ILE A 33 -24.43 -13.93 1.95
C ILE A 33 -24.42 -14.93 0.78
N THR A 34 -23.28 -15.05 0.09
CA THR A 34 -23.21 -15.79 -1.20
C THR A 34 -22.77 -17.23 -1.02
N LYS A 35 -22.10 -17.58 0.09
CA LYS A 35 -21.43 -18.86 0.32
C LYS A 35 -20.47 -19.25 -0.84
N SER A 36 -19.97 -18.26 -1.59
CA SER A 36 -19.16 -18.45 -2.78
C SER A 36 -17.76 -17.87 -2.59
N VAL A 37 -16.73 -18.72 -2.73
CA VAL A 37 -15.32 -18.32 -2.73
C VAL A 37 -15.03 -17.42 -3.94
N ILE A 38 -15.64 -17.70 -5.10
CA ILE A 38 -15.48 -16.87 -6.30
C ILE A 38 -15.98 -15.45 -6.06
N ALA A 39 -17.15 -15.31 -5.42
CA ALA A 39 -17.70 -13.99 -5.10
C ALA A 39 -16.77 -13.19 -4.18
N THR A 40 -16.18 -13.82 -3.16
CA THR A 40 -15.22 -13.14 -2.27
C THR A 40 -13.93 -12.78 -2.97
N SER A 41 -13.43 -13.63 -3.87
CA SER A 41 -12.21 -13.37 -4.64
C SER A 41 -12.34 -12.23 -5.65
N MET A 42 -13.56 -11.87 -6.05
CA MET A 42 -13.81 -10.69 -6.88
C MET A 42 -13.45 -9.38 -6.18
N VAL A 43 -13.51 -9.32 -4.85
CA VAL A 43 -13.22 -8.08 -4.10
C VAL A 43 -11.80 -7.58 -4.32
N PRO A 44 -10.72 -8.35 -4.06
CA PRO A 44 -9.36 -7.88 -4.32
C PRO A 44 -9.10 -7.56 -5.80
N ILE A 45 -9.73 -8.28 -6.74
CA ILE A 45 -9.62 -7.99 -8.17
C ILE A 45 -10.21 -6.63 -8.48
N LEU A 46 -11.42 -6.34 -8.00
CA LEU A 46 -12.10 -5.06 -8.18
C LEU A 46 -11.31 -3.91 -7.54
N ILE A 47 -10.74 -4.13 -6.34
CA ILE A 47 -9.88 -3.15 -5.66
C ILE A 47 -8.67 -2.80 -6.54
N GLY A 48 -7.92 -3.81 -6.97
CA GLY A 48 -6.70 -3.60 -7.76
C GLY A 48 -6.97 -2.92 -9.09
N LEU A 49 -7.98 -3.40 -9.84
CA LEU A 49 -8.34 -2.84 -11.15
C LEU A 49 -8.84 -1.40 -11.03
N SER A 50 -9.71 -1.12 -10.08
CA SER A 50 -10.25 0.23 -9.86
C SER A 50 -9.17 1.23 -9.45
N ALA A 51 -8.30 0.85 -8.52
CA ALA A 51 -7.18 1.68 -8.08
C ALA A 51 -6.17 1.91 -9.22
N PHE A 52 -5.88 0.89 -10.03
CA PHE A 52 -5.01 1.01 -11.19
C PHE A 52 -5.55 2.02 -12.20
N VAL A 53 -6.81 1.88 -12.63
CA VAL A 53 -7.44 2.80 -13.60
C VAL A 53 -7.47 4.23 -13.05
N ALA A 54 -7.83 4.40 -11.78
CA ALA A 54 -7.84 5.73 -11.14
C ALA A 54 -6.44 6.36 -11.07
N SER A 55 -5.41 5.57 -10.73
CA SER A 55 -4.03 6.06 -10.62
C SER A 55 -3.49 6.59 -11.94
N LEU A 56 -3.89 6.04 -13.08
CA LEU A 56 -3.52 6.54 -14.40
C LEU A 56 -4.06 7.95 -14.66
N LEU A 57 -5.20 8.31 -14.04
CA LEU A 57 -5.84 9.61 -14.21
C LEU A 57 -5.34 10.69 -13.22
N VAL A 58 -4.50 10.31 -12.25
CA VAL A 58 -3.96 11.24 -11.23
C VAL A 58 -3.32 12.48 -11.84
N PRO A 59 -2.50 12.41 -12.92
CA PRO A 59 -1.88 13.59 -13.51
C PRO A 59 -2.89 14.64 -14.00
N LEU A 60 -4.05 14.21 -14.50
CA LEU A 60 -5.12 15.12 -14.96
C LEU A 60 -5.76 15.90 -13.82
N VAL A 61 -5.94 15.24 -12.68
CA VAL A 61 -6.54 15.85 -11.48
C VAL A 61 -5.54 16.80 -10.81
N THR A 62 -4.29 16.38 -10.67
CA THR A 62 -3.23 17.17 -10.02
C THR A 62 -2.76 18.36 -10.85
N LYS A 63 -3.04 18.36 -12.16
CA LYS A 63 -2.88 19.54 -13.03
C LYS A 63 -3.77 20.72 -12.59
N LYS A 64 -4.95 20.43 -12.06
CA LYS A 64 -5.96 21.45 -11.67
C LYS A 64 -6.01 21.71 -10.19
N LEU A 65 -5.73 20.71 -9.36
CA LEU A 65 -5.89 20.74 -7.92
C LEU A 65 -4.56 20.53 -7.19
N ALA A 66 -4.37 21.23 -6.07
CA ALA A 66 -3.25 20.99 -5.18
C ALA A 66 -3.36 19.60 -4.55
N LEU A 67 -2.22 18.93 -4.31
CA LEU A 67 -2.14 17.56 -3.81
C LEU A 67 -2.91 17.35 -2.51
N ASN A 68 -2.79 18.28 -1.56
CA ASN A 68 -3.52 18.23 -0.29
C ASN A 68 -5.04 18.30 -0.49
N ARG A 69 -5.53 19.06 -1.48
CA ARG A 69 -6.96 19.12 -1.81
C ARG A 69 -7.44 17.79 -2.42
N VAL A 70 -6.67 17.22 -3.35
CA VAL A 70 -7.01 15.90 -3.92
C VAL A 70 -7.13 14.87 -2.81
N LEU A 71 -6.14 14.83 -1.91
CA LEU A 71 -6.14 13.88 -0.78
C LEU A 71 -7.34 14.10 0.15
N SER A 72 -7.68 15.35 0.46
CA SER A 72 -8.84 15.67 1.30
C SER A 72 -10.16 15.31 0.62
N PHE A 73 -10.31 15.62 -0.69
CA PHE A 73 -11.53 15.28 -1.43
C PHE A 73 -11.74 13.78 -1.55
N THR A 74 -10.68 13.02 -1.81
CA THR A 74 -10.78 11.55 -1.86
C THR A 74 -11.20 10.97 -0.52
N GLN A 75 -10.63 11.46 0.57
CA GLN A 75 -10.98 11.00 1.91
C GLN A 75 -12.41 11.41 2.32
N CYS A 76 -12.83 12.64 2.04
CA CYS A 76 -14.22 13.08 2.22
C CYS A 76 -15.18 12.19 1.41
N GLY A 77 -14.83 11.89 0.15
CA GLY A 77 -15.61 11.01 -0.71
C GLY A 77 -15.76 9.60 -0.12
N LYS A 78 -14.68 9.00 0.37
CA LYS A 78 -14.73 7.69 1.05
C LYS A 78 -15.62 7.74 2.29
N THR A 79 -15.47 8.79 3.10
CA THR A 79 -16.31 8.98 4.30
C THR A 79 -17.79 9.10 3.92
N PHE A 80 -18.11 9.87 2.88
CA PHE A 80 -19.48 10.04 2.38
C PHE A 80 -20.07 8.72 1.85
N LEU A 81 -19.31 7.96 1.06
CA LEU A 81 -19.74 6.64 0.57
C LEU A 81 -20.02 5.68 1.72
N LEU A 82 -19.19 5.70 2.75
CA LEU A 82 -19.41 4.87 3.94
C LEU A 82 -20.68 5.27 4.72
N VAL A 83 -20.97 6.57 4.82
CA VAL A 83 -22.23 7.03 5.42
C VAL A 83 -23.43 6.52 4.61
N ILE A 84 -23.38 6.55 3.28
CA ILE A 84 -24.44 5.98 2.43
C ILE A 84 -24.60 4.48 2.72
N LEU A 85 -23.51 3.71 2.77
CA LEU A 85 -23.54 2.28 3.11
C LEU A 85 -24.20 2.04 4.46
N LEU A 86 -23.84 2.81 5.49
CA LEU A 86 -24.46 2.71 6.82
C LEU A 86 -25.95 3.03 6.80
N VAL A 87 -26.37 4.06 6.09
CA VAL A 87 -27.80 4.40 5.92
C VAL A 87 -28.55 3.26 5.24
N MET A 88 -27.95 2.64 4.21
CA MET A 88 -28.55 1.47 3.56
C MET A 88 -28.69 0.29 4.52
N LEU A 89 -27.66 0.02 5.33
CA LEU A 89 -27.71 -1.05 6.35
C LEU A 89 -28.79 -0.81 7.41
N ILE A 90 -29.01 0.45 7.80
CA ILE A 90 -30.08 0.80 8.76
C ILE A 90 -31.46 0.61 8.13
N LYS A 91 -31.69 1.13 6.93
CA LYS A 91 -33.01 1.13 6.28
C LYS A 91 -33.39 -0.24 5.73
N ALA A 92 -32.48 -0.86 4.98
CA ALA A 92 -32.77 -2.11 4.28
C ALA A 92 -32.43 -3.35 5.09
N LYS A 93 -31.69 -3.22 6.21
CA LYS A 93 -31.15 -4.31 7.03
C LYS A 93 -30.29 -5.34 6.26
N PHE A 94 -30.21 -5.18 4.96
CA PHE A 94 -29.52 -6.07 4.02
C PHE A 94 -28.99 -5.26 2.82
N VAL A 95 -27.75 -5.49 2.45
CA VAL A 95 -27.16 -4.96 1.22
C VAL A 95 -26.73 -6.16 0.37
N PRO A 96 -27.26 -6.32 -0.85
CA PRO A 96 -26.88 -7.43 -1.72
C PRO A 96 -25.40 -7.33 -2.12
N ALA A 97 -24.79 -8.48 -2.47
CA ALA A 97 -23.37 -8.54 -2.84
C ALA A 97 -22.99 -7.54 -3.96
N LEU A 98 -23.89 -7.37 -4.96
CA LEU A 98 -23.70 -6.38 -6.02
C LEU A 98 -23.57 -4.95 -5.47
N GLY A 99 -24.40 -4.58 -4.50
CA GLY A 99 -24.31 -3.28 -3.83
C GLY A 99 -22.97 -3.10 -3.12
N MET A 100 -22.47 -4.14 -2.44
CA MET A 100 -21.15 -4.12 -1.78
C MET A 100 -20.01 -3.95 -2.79
N TYR A 101 -20.06 -4.63 -3.94
CA TYR A 101 -19.07 -4.44 -5.00
C TYR A 101 -19.04 -3.01 -5.55
N ILE A 102 -20.20 -2.36 -5.69
CA ILE A 102 -20.27 -0.94 -6.11
C ILE A 102 -19.54 -0.06 -5.10
N PHE A 103 -19.74 -0.25 -3.79
CA PHE A 103 -19.01 0.49 -2.77
C PHE A 103 -17.50 0.19 -2.79
N VAL A 104 -17.12 -1.08 -2.97
CA VAL A 104 -15.71 -1.49 -3.12
C VAL A 104 -15.07 -0.75 -4.29
N VAL A 105 -15.69 -0.77 -5.47
CA VAL A 105 -15.19 -0.08 -6.67
C VAL A 105 -15.07 1.42 -6.44
N ALA A 106 -16.14 2.06 -5.94
CA ALA A 106 -16.16 3.50 -5.72
C ALA A 106 -15.09 3.96 -4.72
N ILE A 107 -14.94 3.26 -3.60
CA ILE A 107 -13.90 3.57 -2.59
C ILE A 107 -12.51 3.31 -3.15
N SER A 108 -12.32 2.23 -3.92
CA SER A 108 -11.02 1.89 -4.51
C SER A 108 -10.60 2.85 -5.62
N ILE A 109 -11.54 3.44 -6.36
CA ILE A 109 -11.25 4.55 -7.29
C ILE A 109 -10.69 5.75 -6.51
N LEU A 110 -11.32 6.13 -5.40
CA LEU A 110 -10.81 7.24 -4.57
C LEU A 110 -9.43 6.94 -3.98
N ASP A 111 -9.19 5.70 -3.56
CA ASP A 111 -7.88 5.23 -3.08
C ASP A 111 -6.81 5.29 -4.19
N GLY A 112 -7.16 4.92 -5.41
CA GLY A 112 -6.29 5.00 -6.57
C GLY A 112 -5.82 6.42 -6.89
N PHE A 113 -6.63 7.44 -6.57
CA PHE A 113 -6.20 8.85 -6.59
C PHE A 113 -5.37 9.22 -5.36
N ALA A 114 -5.76 8.78 -4.18
CA ALA A 114 -5.14 9.18 -2.91
C ALA A 114 -3.71 8.66 -2.76
N SER A 115 -3.45 7.40 -3.13
CA SER A 115 -2.18 6.73 -2.93
C SER A 115 -1.01 7.44 -3.64
N PRO A 116 -0.99 7.66 -4.97
CA PRO A 116 0.10 8.37 -5.64
C PRO A 116 0.27 9.81 -5.15
N VAL A 117 -0.84 10.48 -4.81
CA VAL A 117 -0.82 11.85 -4.30
C VAL A 117 -0.15 11.93 -2.95
N SER A 118 -0.45 11.01 -2.02
CA SER A 118 0.19 10.98 -0.70
C SER A 118 1.70 10.78 -0.82
N TYR A 119 2.15 9.89 -1.70
CA TYR A 119 3.57 9.69 -1.98
C TYR A 119 4.24 10.94 -2.59
N ALA A 120 3.56 11.66 -3.49
CA ALA A 120 4.06 12.90 -4.07
C ALA A 120 4.18 14.05 -3.06
N MET A 121 3.44 14.00 -1.94
CA MET A 121 3.53 15.00 -0.86
C MET A 121 4.74 14.81 0.06
N ILE A 122 5.34 13.62 0.11
CA ILE A 122 6.45 13.32 1.03
C ILE A 122 7.64 14.26 0.86
N PRO A 123 8.17 14.50 -0.36
CA PRO A 123 9.30 15.40 -0.54
C PRO A 123 9.02 16.85 -0.13
N ARG A 124 7.75 17.25 -0.10
CA ARG A 124 7.31 18.59 0.27
C ARG A 124 7.17 18.81 1.76
N TYR A 125 6.93 17.72 2.50
CA TYR A 125 6.68 17.78 3.94
C TYR A 125 7.82 17.19 4.76
N ALA A 126 8.64 16.32 4.21
CA ALA A 126 9.71 15.63 4.92
C ALA A 126 11.05 16.36 4.73
N THR A 127 11.77 16.58 5.83
CA THR A 127 13.13 17.09 5.83
C THR A 127 14.16 16.01 5.49
N ASN A 128 13.89 14.76 5.89
CA ASN A 128 14.72 13.58 5.59
C ASN A 128 13.87 12.51 4.91
N LEU A 129 14.11 12.32 3.61
CA LEU A 129 13.34 11.38 2.78
C LEU A 129 13.53 9.92 3.19
N GLY A 130 14.72 9.54 3.68
CA GLY A 130 14.98 8.18 4.15
C GLY A 130 14.15 7.84 5.38
N LYS A 131 14.14 8.73 6.39
CA LYS A 131 13.30 8.58 7.58
C LYS A 131 11.82 8.57 7.25
N ALA A 132 11.38 9.44 6.35
CA ALA A 132 9.99 9.54 5.95
C ALA A 132 9.50 8.26 5.23
N ASN A 133 10.29 7.74 4.29
CA ASN A 133 9.94 6.50 3.60
C ASN A 133 9.93 5.30 4.55
N ALA A 134 10.94 5.17 5.41
CA ALA A 134 10.97 4.10 6.41
C ALA A 134 9.76 4.16 7.36
N ALA A 135 9.39 5.36 7.84
CA ALA A 135 8.22 5.53 8.70
C ALA A 135 6.91 5.15 8.00
N LEU A 136 6.75 5.50 6.72
CA LEU A 136 5.57 5.12 5.93
C LEU A 136 5.48 3.61 5.69
N SER A 137 6.59 2.97 5.31
CA SER A 137 6.62 1.52 5.12
C SER A 137 6.31 0.79 6.43
N MET A 138 6.96 1.15 7.54
CA MET A 138 6.66 0.57 8.85
C MET A 138 5.20 0.78 9.28
N SER A 139 4.64 1.98 9.01
CA SER A 139 3.24 2.27 9.29
C SER A 139 2.32 1.38 8.45
N GLY A 140 2.59 1.24 7.15
CA GLY A 140 1.84 0.38 6.24
C GLY A 140 1.83 -1.08 6.68
N GLU A 141 2.99 -1.64 6.98
CA GLU A 141 3.12 -3.02 7.44
C GLU A 141 2.47 -3.24 8.81
N GLY A 142 2.64 -2.30 9.74
CA GLY A 142 1.97 -2.37 11.05
C GLY A 142 0.45 -2.36 10.92
N VAL A 143 -0.08 -1.50 10.04
CA VAL A 143 -1.51 -1.45 9.72
C VAL A 143 -1.98 -2.75 9.08
N GLN A 144 -1.20 -3.34 8.17
CA GLN A 144 -1.53 -4.61 7.53
C GLN A 144 -1.61 -5.76 8.54
N LEU A 145 -0.60 -5.90 9.41
CA LEU A 145 -0.58 -6.91 10.45
C LEU A 145 -1.77 -6.79 11.41
N ILE A 146 -1.97 -5.58 11.95
CA ILE A 146 -3.05 -5.30 12.90
C ILE A 146 -4.41 -5.40 12.20
N GLY A 147 -4.50 -4.82 11.01
CA GLY A 147 -5.76 -4.69 10.27
C GLY A 147 -6.33 -6.02 9.81
N LEU A 148 -5.50 -6.93 9.28
CA LEU A 148 -5.96 -8.25 8.87
C LEU A 148 -6.38 -9.11 10.07
N GLY A 149 -5.58 -9.13 11.14
CA GLY A 149 -5.89 -9.90 12.35
C GLY A 149 -7.11 -9.36 13.09
N LEU A 150 -7.09 -8.07 13.44
CA LEU A 150 -8.19 -7.46 14.19
C LEU A 150 -9.44 -7.24 13.33
N GLY A 151 -9.31 -7.02 12.02
CA GLY A 151 -10.46 -6.80 11.12
C GLY A 151 -11.40 -7.99 11.08
N GLY A 152 -10.86 -9.20 10.98
CA GLY A 152 -11.63 -10.44 11.06
C GLY A 152 -12.29 -10.64 12.42
N LEU A 153 -11.53 -10.41 13.50
CA LEU A 153 -12.04 -10.51 14.88
C LEU A 153 -13.15 -9.48 15.15
N LEU A 154 -12.98 -8.23 14.70
CA LEU A 154 -14.02 -7.20 14.84
C LEU A 154 -15.30 -7.62 14.11
N TYR A 155 -15.19 -8.03 12.84
CA TYR A 155 -16.37 -8.49 12.11
C TYR A 155 -17.05 -9.67 12.79
N ALA A 156 -16.28 -10.64 13.27
CA ALA A 156 -16.83 -11.83 13.94
C ALA A 156 -17.50 -11.51 15.28
N SER A 157 -16.97 -10.54 16.04
CA SER A 157 -17.47 -10.20 17.39
C SER A 157 -18.63 -9.21 17.38
N VAL A 158 -18.61 -8.19 16.52
CA VAL A 158 -19.61 -7.10 16.55
C VAL A 158 -20.42 -6.97 15.27
N GLY A 159 -20.14 -7.78 14.24
CA GLY A 159 -20.85 -7.79 12.97
C GLY A 159 -20.52 -6.62 12.06
N LEU A 160 -21.12 -6.63 10.84
CA LEU A 160 -20.84 -5.65 9.79
C LEU A 160 -21.14 -4.21 10.22
N PHE A 161 -22.33 -3.97 10.76
CA PHE A 161 -22.78 -2.61 11.06
C PHE A 161 -21.87 -1.90 12.07
N SER A 162 -21.57 -2.56 13.19
CA SER A 162 -20.70 -1.98 14.23
C SER A 162 -19.27 -1.79 13.73
N THR A 163 -18.76 -2.72 12.90
CA THR A 163 -17.45 -2.55 12.28
C THR A 163 -17.44 -1.34 11.33
N MET A 164 -18.51 -1.12 10.55
CA MET A 164 -18.61 0.07 9.70
C MET A 164 -18.68 1.38 10.49
N LEU A 165 -19.24 1.39 11.71
CA LEU A 165 -19.17 2.56 12.61
C LEU A 165 -17.72 2.85 13.06
N ILE A 166 -16.94 1.82 13.37
CA ILE A 166 -15.52 1.98 13.71
C ILE A 166 -14.75 2.51 12.50
N VAL A 167 -15.01 1.99 11.31
CA VAL A 167 -14.42 2.47 10.05
C VAL A 167 -14.78 3.94 9.83
N LEU A 168 -16.04 4.33 10.06
CA LEU A 168 -16.48 5.72 9.96
C LEU A 168 -15.71 6.64 10.91
N PHE A 169 -15.54 6.22 12.16
CA PHE A 169 -14.78 6.98 13.14
C PHE A 169 -13.33 7.20 12.69
N LEU A 170 -12.67 6.16 12.19
CA LEU A 170 -11.31 6.25 11.65
C LEU A 170 -11.23 7.15 10.41
N TYR A 171 -12.21 7.07 9.51
CA TYR A 171 -12.30 7.97 8.35
C TYR A 171 -12.50 9.42 8.76
N LEU A 172 -13.33 9.70 9.76
CA LEU A 172 -13.52 11.06 10.28
C LEU A 172 -12.23 11.61 10.90
N LEU A 173 -11.49 10.80 11.67
CA LEU A 173 -10.17 11.17 12.19
C LEU A 173 -9.20 11.47 11.06
N SER A 174 -9.11 10.57 10.07
CA SER A 174 -8.26 10.77 8.90
C SER A 174 -8.62 12.05 8.14
N THR A 175 -9.91 12.24 7.84
CA THR A 175 -10.42 13.43 7.14
C THR A 175 -10.05 14.71 7.89
N SER A 176 -10.28 14.74 9.21
CA SER A 176 -9.97 15.91 10.04
C SER A 176 -8.49 16.28 9.98
N VAL A 177 -7.60 15.29 10.04
CA VAL A 177 -6.15 15.54 9.96
C VAL A 177 -5.74 15.94 8.54
N MET A 178 -6.33 15.35 7.48
CA MET A 178 -6.04 15.70 6.08
C MET A 178 -6.45 17.13 5.74
N LEU A 179 -7.56 17.62 6.27
CA LEU A 179 -8.00 19.03 6.08
C LEU A 179 -7.02 20.05 6.70
N LEU A 180 -6.23 19.63 7.69
CA LEU A 180 -5.21 20.46 8.33
C LEU A 180 -3.84 20.42 7.62
N LEU A 181 -3.72 19.74 6.46
CA LEU A 181 -2.49 19.69 5.69
C LEU A 181 -2.24 21.01 4.94
N PRO A 182 -1.01 21.56 4.98
CA PRO A 182 -0.65 22.74 4.21
C PRO A 182 -0.78 22.50 2.71
N GLN A 183 -0.92 23.59 1.94
CA GLN A 183 -0.97 23.49 0.49
C GLN A 183 0.33 22.89 -0.08
N ALA A 184 0.18 21.88 -0.93
CA ALA A 184 1.24 21.27 -1.70
C ALA A 184 0.85 21.32 -3.18
N LYS A 185 1.31 22.36 -3.89
CA LYS A 185 1.10 22.47 -5.33
C LYS A 185 2.20 21.74 -6.08
N ILE A 186 1.86 21.17 -7.24
CA ILE A 186 2.84 20.81 -8.26
C ILE A 186 3.07 22.09 -9.06
N GLU A 187 4.32 22.47 -9.29
CA GLU A 187 4.65 23.53 -10.23
C GLU A 187 4.11 23.14 -11.60
N GLN A 188 3.21 23.95 -12.12
CA GLN A 188 2.62 23.71 -13.43
C GLN A 188 3.63 24.13 -14.49
N LEU A 189 4.18 23.17 -15.19
CA LEU A 189 4.79 23.40 -16.49
C LEU A 189 3.66 23.66 -17.50
N GLU A 190 3.90 24.58 -18.44
CA GLU A 190 3.02 25.14 -19.48
C GLU A 190 1.79 24.34 -19.94
N ALA A 191 0.85 25.01 -20.61
CA ALA A 191 -0.43 24.50 -21.06
C ALA A 191 -0.29 23.26 -22.00
N GLU A 192 -0.13 22.09 -21.41
CA GLU A 192 -0.09 20.81 -22.14
C GLU A 192 -1.48 20.27 -22.39
N THR A 193 -1.69 19.59 -23.50
CA THR A 193 -2.94 18.86 -23.77
C THR A 193 -3.15 17.75 -22.71
N ASN A 194 -4.38 17.32 -22.51
CA ASN A 194 -4.68 16.25 -21.55
C ASN A 194 -3.97 14.93 -21.91
N LEU A 195 -3.84 14.62 -23.20
CA LEU A 195 -3.12 13.45 -23.70
C LEU A 195 -1.62 13.56 -23.42
N ASP A 196 -1.03 14.74 -23.63
CA ASP A 196 0.39 14.95 -23.32
C ASP A 196 0.64 14.78 -21.82
N THR A 197 -0.25 15.27 -20.99
CA THR A 197 -0.17 15.10 -19.52
C THR A 197 -0.18 13.63 -19.10
N LEU A 198 -1.04 12.80 -19.71
CA LEU A 198 -1.11 11.36 -19.40
C LEU A 198 0.13 10.59 -19.88
N VAL A 199 0.64 10.92 -21.06
CA VAL A 199 1.80 10.19 -21.64
C VAL A 199 3.15 10.78 -21.24
N LYS A 200 3.18 11.94 -20.59
CA LYS A 200 4.42 12.62 -20.18
C LYS A 200 5.33 11.73 -19.34
N GLY A 201 4.77 11.04 -18.35
CA GLY A 201 5.51 10.10 -17.52
C GLY A 201 6.16 8.99 -18.35
N TRP A 202 5.42 8.40 -19.26
CA TRP A 202 5.91 7.35 -20.14
C TRP A 202 6.96 7.86 -21.16
N LYS A 203 6.74 9.05 -21.75
CA LYS A 203 7.72 9.73 -22.61
C LYS A 203 9.01 10.02 -21.83
N LEU A 204 8.91 10.41 -20.55
CA LEU A 204 10.05 10.68 -19.69
C LEU A 204 10.87 9.41 -19.43
N VAL A 205 10.21 8.30 -19.10
CA VAL A 205 10.84 6.99 -18.92
C VAL A 205 11.52 6.55 -20.23
N ALA A 206 10.83 6.67 -21.36
CA ALA A 206 11.37 6.27 -22.66
C ALA A 206 12.62 7.09 -23.09
N LYS A 207 12.62 8.39 -22.80
CA LYS A 207 13.72 9.30 -23.17
C LYS A 207 14.91 9.25 -22.22
N ASN A 208 14.72 8.88 -20.96
CA ASN A 208 15.77 8.85 -19.95
C ASN A 208 16.32 7.43 -19.76
N PRO A 209 17.56 7.14 -20.19
CA PRO A 209 18.11 5.78 -20.14
C PRO A 209 18.23 5.25 -18.70
N LYS A 210 18.45 6.12 -17.71
CA LYS A 210 18.50 5.72 -16.29
C LYS A 210 17.13 5.30 -15.76
N LEU A 211 16.06 6.04 -16.12
CA LEU A 211 14.69 5.68 -15.77
C LEU A 211 14.25 4.42 -16.48
N LYS A 212 14.57 4.28 -17.78
CA LYS A 212 14.26 3.08 -18.56
C LYS A 212 14.91 1.83 -17.95
N LEU A 213 16.21 1.91 -17.66
CA LEU A 213 16.93 0.80 -17.00
C LEU A 213 16.32 0.46 -15.63
N PHE A 214 15.95 1.50 -14.88
CA PHE A 214 15.32 1.30 -13.56
C PHE A 214 13.97 0.58 -13.69
N VAL A 215 13.09 1.00 -14.59
CA VAL A 215 11.80 0.35 -14.84
C VAL A 215 11.99 -1.11 -15.30
N GLN A 216 12.95 -1.35 -16.20
CA GLN A 216 13.28 -2.71 -16.64
C GLN A 216 13.79 -3.59 -15.50
N ALA A 217 14.65 -3.05 -14.62
CA ALA A 217 15.16 -3.77 -13.46
C ALA A 217 14.02 -4.13 -12.48
N ASN A 218 13.10 -3.19 -12.20
CA ASN A 218 11.93 -3.46 -11.36
C ASN A 218 11.00 -4.50 -11.97
N LEU A 219 10.73 -4.46 -13.27
CA LEU A 219 9.91 -5.47 -13.95
C LEU A 219 10.52 -6.88 -13.81
N LEU A 220 11.85 -7.00 -13.98
CA LEU A 220 12.55 -8.27 -13.78
C LEU A 220 12.48 -8.73 -12.32
N GLU A 221 12.60 -7.79 -11.40
CA GLU A 221 12.51 -8.09 -9.98
C GLU A 221 11.09 -8.51 -9.58
N ASP A 222 10.05 -7.81 -10.03
CA ASP A 222 8.65 -8.17 -9.78
C ASP A 222 8.35 -9.57 -10.31
N PHE A 223 8.89 -9.90 -11.47
CA PHE A 223 8.79 -11.26 -12.03
C PHE A 223 9.49 -12.30 -11.15
N SER A 224 10.69 -12.00 -10.67
CA SER A 224 11.45 -12.88 -9.76
C SER A 224 10.77 -13.01 -8.40
N ASN A 225 10.15 -11.94 -7.91
CA ASN A 225 9.41 -11.90 -6.65
C ASN A 225 8.08 -12.65 -6.70
N THR A 226 7.65 -13.16 -7.87
CA THR A 226 6.45 -13.99 -7.99
C THR A 226 6.48 -15.21 -7.05
N ILE A 227 7.65 -15.72 -6.72
CA ILE A 227 7.84 -16.82 -5.75
C ILE A 227 7.35 -16.41 -4.35
N TRP A 228 7.47 -15.13 -4.00
CA TRP A 228 7.08 -14.55 -2.71
C TRP A 228 5.64 -14.03 -2.70
N VAL A 229 4.89 -14.20 -3.79
CA VAL A 229 3.46 -13.87 -3.81
C VAL A 229 2.71 -14.79 -2.83
N SER A 230 1.85 -14.20 -2.04
CA SER A 230 1.16 -14.85 -0.92
C SER A 230 0.47 -16.17 -1.30
N SER A 231 -0.11 -16.27 -2.49
CA SER A 231 -0.75 -17.50 -2.99
C SER A 231 0.27 -18.60 -3.32
N VAL A 232 1.44 -18.26 -3.84
CA VAL A 232 2.53 -19.22 -4.12
C VAL A 232 3.10 -19.75 -2.81
N ILE A 233 3.30 -18.87 -1.83
CA ILE A 233 3.73 -19.25 -0.49
C ILE A 233 2.72 -20.20 0.17
N LEU A 234 1.41 -19.97 0.00
CA LEU A 234 0.38 -20.85 0.53
C LEU A 234 0.55 -22.27 -0.04
N VAL A 235 0.69 -22.40 -1.35
CA VAL A 235 0.91 -23.72 -2.00
C VAL A 235 2.22 -24.35 -1.52
N PHE A 236 3.30 -23.59 -1.40
CA PHE A 236 4.56 -24.09 -0.88
C PHE A 236 4.43 -24.61 0.57
N VAL A 237 3.74 -23.88 1.42
CA VAL A 237 3.49 -24.26 2.82
C VAL A 237 2.65 -25.54 2.91
N THR A 238 1.59 -25.67 2.13
CA THR A 238 0.68 -26.82 2.18
C THR A 238 1.25 -28.04 1.46
N GLU A 239 1.82 -27.88 0.27
CA GLU A 239 2.25 -29.00 -0.55
C GLU A 239 3.70 -29.45 -0.30
N VAL A 240 4.62 -28.52 -0.01
CA VAL A 240 6.04 -28.84 0.20
C VAL A 240 6.35 -29.00 1.70
N LEU A 241 5.99 -28.01 2.51
CA LEU A 241 6.24 -28.07 3.95
C LEU A 241 5.24 -28.94 4.71
N LYS A 242 4.15 -29.38 4.06
CA LYS A 242 3.06 -30.20 4.66
C LYS A 242 2.49 -29.60 5.94
N GLN A 243 2.39 -28.27 5.99
CA GLN A 243 1.87 -27.50 7.11
C GLN A 243 0.44 -27.00 6.83
N THR A 244 -0.25 -26.59 7.89
CA THR A 244 -1.61 -26.01 7.80
C THR A 244 -1.58 -24.60 7.24
N GLU A 245 -2.72 -24.09 6.77
CA GLU A 245 -2.91 -22.72 6.31
C GLU A 245 -2.51 -21.66 7.36
N SER A 246 -2.63 -21.99 8.66
CA SER A 246 -2.17 -21.13 9.74
C SER A 246 -0.69 -20.80 9.64
N TYR A 247 0.11 -21.73 9.13
CA TYR A 247 1.55 -21.55 8.96
C TYR A 247 1.89 -20.54 7.85
N TRP A 248 1.06 -20.49 6.80
CA TRP A 248 1.13 -19.41 5.81
C TRP A 248 0.89 -18.03 6.46
N GLY A 249 -0.06 -17.93 7.41
CA GLY A 249 -0.25 -16.71 8.20
C GLY A 249 0.99 -16.33 9.01
N TYR A 250 1.64 -17.29 9.65
CA TYR A 250 2.90 -17.04 10.40
C TYR A 250 4.03 -16.58 9.48
N SER A 251 4.15 -17.12 8.26
CA SER A 251 5.19 -16.70 7.31
C SER A 251 4.97 -15.27 6.82
N ASN A 252 3.73 -14.88 6.53
CA ASN A 252 3.40 -13.49 6.19
C ASN A 252 3.69 -12.54 7.36
N THR A 253 3.35 -12.95 8.58
CA THR A 253 3.66 -12.17 9.80
C THR A 253 5.17 -12.00 9.98
N ALA A 254 5.94 -13.08 9.80
CA ALA A 254 7.41 -13.04 9.88
C ALA A 254 8.01 -12.09 8.82
N TYR A 255 7.50 -12.12 7.59
CA TYR A 255 7.89 -11.20 6.51
C TYR A 255 7.63 -9.74 6.89
N SER A 256 6.43 -9.42 7.36
CA SER A 256 6.07 -8.06 7.78
C SER A 256 6.89 -7.58 9.00
N LEU A 257 7.17 -8.46 9.95
CA LEU A 257 8.09 -8.15 11.06
C LEU A 257 9.50 -7.84 10.54
N GLY A 258 9.97 -8.57 9.53
CA GLY A 258 11.23 -8.27 8.84
C GLY A 258 11.25 -6.87 8.26
N ILE A 259 10.20 -6.47 7.53
CA ILE A 259 10.04 -5.11 6.99
C ILE A 259 10.09 -4.06 8.10
N ILE A 260 9.38 -4.27 9.20
CA ILE A 260 9.37 -3.33 10.33
C ILE A 260 10.78 -3.20 10.94
N LEU A 261 11.48 -4.30 11.16
CA LEU A 261 12.85 -4.30 11.70
C LEU A 261 13.83 -3.60 10.74
N GLY A 262 13.77 -3.91 9.45
CA GLY A 262 14.54 -3.22 8.41
C GLY A 262 14.24 -1.73 8.39
N GLY A 263 12.96 -1.36 8.48
CA GLY A 263 12.51 0.03 8.55
C GLY A 263 13.07 0.79 9.75
N ILE A 264 13.11 0.18 10.93
CA ILE A 264 13.70 0.77 12.14
C ILE A 264 15.19 1.07 11.91
N ILE A 265 15.93 0.13 11.29
CA ILE A 265 17.37 0.30 11.02
C ILE A 265 17.59 1.42 10.01
N VAL A 266 16.84 1.41 8.90
CA VAL A 266 16.94 2.48 7.88
C VAL A 266 16.52 3.83 8.45
N TYR A 267 15.49 3.87 9.30
CA TYR A 267 15.06 5.10 9.96
C TYR A 267 16.19 5.69 10.84
N LYS A 268 16.84 4.85 11.64
CA LYS A 268 17.95 5.28 12.53
C LYS A 268 19.21 5.67 11.75
N LEU A 269 19.53 4.95 10.69
CA LEU A 269 20.78 5.09 9.92
C LEU A 269 20.57 5.69 8.52
N SER A 270 19.47 6.42 8.31
CA SER A 270 19.05 6.90 6.98
C SER A 270 20.13 7.64 6.20
N GLU A 271 20.95 8.46 6.86
CA GLU A 271 22.04 9.21 6.21
C GLU A 271 23.13 8.29 5.67
N LYS A 272 23.51 7.26 6.44
CA LYS A 272 24.51 6.25 6.01
C LYS A 272 23.99 5.42 4.83
N PHE A 273 22.73 4.98 4.90
CA PHE A 273 22.09 4.24 3.80
C PHE A 273 21.99 5.07 2.52
N LEU A 274 21.61 6.33 2.62
CA LEU A 274 21.52 7.21 1.46
C LEU A 274 22.88 7.59 0.88
N ALA A 275 23.93 7.73 1.71
CA ALA A 275 25.30 7.95 1.26
C ALA A 275 25.83 6.76 0.45
N HIS A 276 25.49 5.53 0.84
CA HIS A 276 25.97 4.31 0.20
C HIS A 276 24.85 3.51 -0.49
N LYS A 277 23.84 4.21 -1.02
CA LYS A 277 22.60 3.62 -1.55
C LYS A 277 22.81 2.44 -2.51
N TRP A 278 23.74 2.56 -3.47
CA TRP A 278 23.99 1.49 -4.45
C TRP A 278 24.59 0.23 -3.83
N LYS A 279 25.47 0.38 -2.82
CA LYS A 279 26.01 -0.75 -2.08
C LYS A 279 24.92 -1.43 -1.25
N CYS A 280 24.04 -0.65 -0.62
CA CYS A 280 22.93 -1.19 0.15
C CYS A 280 21.94 -1.95 -0.74
N ILE A 281 21.56 -1.37 -1.90
CA ILE A 281 20.66 -2.03 -2.87
C ILE A 281 21.27 -3.34 -3.38
N LEU A 282 22.54 -3.32 -3.84
CA LEU A 282 23.21 -4.52 -4.35
C LEU A 282 23.36 -5.60 -3.28
N PHE A 283 23.76 -5.22 -2.07
CA PHE A 283 23.89 -6.15 -0.95
C PHE A 283 22.56 -6.80 -0.60
N SER A 284 21.47 -6.01 -0.54
CA SER A 284 20.14 -6.51 -0.26
C SER A 284 19.65 -7.47 -1.34
N LEU A 285 19.83 -7.13 -2.63
CA LEU A 285 19.47 -8.01 -3.73
C LEU A 285 20.23 -9.35 -3.70
N LEU A 286 21.53 -9.31 -3.45
CA LEU A 286 22.34 -10.53 -3.31
C LEU A 286 21.92 -11.37 -2.10
N ALA A 287 21.63 -10.72 -0.97
CA ALA A 287 21.14 -11.41 0.22
C ALA A 287 19.77 -12.07 -0.04
N MET A 288 18.82 -11.35 -0.67
CA MET A 288 17.51 -11.90 -1.03
C MET A 288 17.65 -13.09 -2.00
N ALA A 289 18.50 -12.97 -3.02
CA ALA A 289 18.75 -14.06 -3.98
C ALA A 289 19.35 -15.30 -3.30
N THR A 290 20.34 -15.11 -2.41
CA THR A 290 20.95 -16.24 -1.67
C THR A 290 19.97 -16.89 -0.71
N ILE A 291 19.15 -16.11 0.01
CA ILE A 291 18.11 -16.65 0.90
C ILE A 291 17.09 -17.44 0.10
N THR A 292 16.59 -16.90 -1.04
CA THR A 292 15.64 -17.60 -1.89
C THR A 292 16.21 -18.91 -2.45
N ALA A 293 17.47 -18.89 -2.90
CA ALA A 293 18.14 -20.12 -3.35
C ALA A 293 18.35 -21.15 -2.21
N SER A 294 18.58 -20.67 -0.99
CA SER A 294 18.77 -21.53 0.19
C SER A 294 17.51 -22.31 0.57
N ILE A 295 16.32 -21.85 0.18
CA ILE A 295 15.06 -22.57 0.40
C ILE A 295 15.07 -23.93 -0.30
N LEU A 296 15.77 -24.07 -1.43
CA LEU A 296 15.89 -25.34 -2.15
C LEU A 296 16.61 -26.42 -1.35
N PHE A 297 17.51 -26.00 -0.44
CA PHE A 297 18.35 -26.91 0.36
C PHE A 297 17.87 -27.03 1.81
N PHE A 298 17.21 -26.00 2.34
CA PHE A 298 16.79 -25.90 3.74
C PHE A 298 15.28 -25.62 3.86
N SER A 299 14.46 -26.48 3.25
CA SER A 299 13.01 -26.36 3.25
C SER A 299 12.36 -26.99 4.48
N ASN A 300 12.76 -26.59 5.68
CA ASN A 300 12.03 -26.96 6.88
C ASN A 300 11.21 -25.77 7.42
N THR A 301 10.24 -26.09 8.28
CA THR A 301 9.24 -25.18 8.80
C THR A 301 9.83 -23.97 9.50
N GLN A 302 10.83 -24.17 10.36
CA GLN A 302 11.45 -23.10 11.15
C GLN A 302 12.34 -22.20 10.29
N THR A 303 13.17 -22.79 9.42
CA THR A 303 14.04 -22.03 8.52
C THR A 303 13.24 -21.18 7.55
N PHE A 304 12.08 -21.66 7.11
CA PHE A 304 11.21 -20.87 6.22
C PHE A 304 10.66 -19.60 6.88
N LEU A 305 10.30 -19.64 8.19
CA LEU A 305 9.90 -18.43 8.93
C LEU A 305 11.06 -17.43 9.05
N ILE A 306 12.27 -17.93 9.35
CA ILE A 306 13.45 -17.08 9.44
C ILE A 306 13.75 -16.45 8.07
N PHE A 307 13.70 -17.23 7.00
CA PHE A 307 13.92 -16.74 5.64
C PHE A 307 12.85 -15.70 5.23
N SER A 308 11.58 -15.94 5.55
CA SER A 308 10.51 -14.96 5.31
C SER A 308 10.81 -13.62 6.01
N SER A 309 11.24 -13.65 7.28
CA SER A 309 11.61 -12.44 8.02
C SER A 309 12.82 -11.75 7.41
N LEU A 310 13.86 -12.50 7.03
CA LEU A 310 15.07 -11.96 6.41
C LEU A 310 14.78 -11.35 5.03
N ILE A 311 13.92 -11.97 4.21
CA ILE A 311 13.49 -11.38 2.92
C ILE A 311 12.79 -10.05 3.15
N GLY A 312 11.83 -9.97 4.09
CA GLY A 312 11.18 -8.70 4.43
C GLY A 312 12.16 -7.64 4.91
N PHE A 313 13.14 -8.03 5.73
CA PHE A 313 14.19 -7.16 6.22
C PHE A 313 15.05 -6.57 5.09
N PHE A 314 15.58 -7.40 4.20
CA PHE A 314 16.42 -6.95 3.09
C PHE A 314 15.62 -6.21 2.01
N SER A 315 14.35 -6.58 1.78
CA SER A 315 13.43 -5.83 0.92
C SER A 315 13.35 -4.37 1.37
N GLN A 316 13.15 -4.13 2.66
CA GLN A 316 13.06 -2.79 3.22
C GLN A 316 14.39 -2.00 3.14
N LEU A 317 15.52 -2.68 3.34
CA LEU A 317 16.84 -2.06 3.19
C LEU A 317 17.12 -1.62 1.75
N LYS A 318 16.52 -2.27 0.76
CA LYS A 318 16.58 -1.92 -0.67
C LYS A 318 15.58 -0.82 -1.02
N GLU A 319 14.30 -1.00 -0.71
CA GLU A 319 13.21 -0.14 -1.14
C GLU A 319 13.36 1.32 -0.72
N VAL A 320 13.83 1.57 0.52
CA VAL A 320 13.95 2.93 1.01
C VAL A 320 14.99 3.76 0.25
N PRO A 321 16.25 3.31 0.06
CA PRO A 321 17.21 4.02 -0.79
C PRO A 321 16.75 4.18 -2.23
N GLU A 322 16.06 3.19 -2.78
CA GLU A 322 15.54 3.16 -4.14
C GLU A 322 14.43 4.20 -4.36
N SER A 323 13.44 4.24 -3.48
CA SER A 323 12.34 5.22 -3.53
C SER A 323 12.86 6.67 -3.35
N VAL A 324 13.86 6.89 -2.49
CA VAL A 324 14.50 8.20 -2.34
C VAL A 324 15.27 8.59 -3.60
N PHE A 325 15.97 7.64 -4.24
CA PHE A 325 16.66 7.89 -5.51
C PHE A 325 15.68 8.33 -6.61
N LEU A 326 14.58 7.60 -6.79
CA LEU A 326 13.55 7.92 -7.78
C LEU A 326 12.96 9.32 -7.57
N ARG A 327 12.60 9.64 -6.33
CA ARG A 327 12.03 10.96 -6.00
C ARG A 327 13.00 12.11 -6.27
N LYS A 328 14.29 11.91 -5.95
CA LYS A 328 15.33 12.91 -6.28
C LYS A 328 15.54 13.03 -7.78
N LEU A 329 15.40 11.93 -8.53
CA LEU A 329 15.53 11.95 -9.98
C LEU A 329 14.34 12.66 -10.63
N SER A 330 13.11 12.37 -10.18
CA SER A 330 11.89 13.01 -10.68
C SER A 330 11.89 14.53 -10.43
N MET A 331 12.33 14.98 -9.24
CA MET A 331 12.45 16.41 -8.91
C MET A 331 13.53 17.16 -9.70
N LYS A 332 14.50 16.47 -10.32
CA LYS A 332 15.52 17.10 -11.17
C LYS A 332 15.09 17.24 -12.63
N ILE A 333 14.04 16.55 -13.02
CA ILE A 333 13.58 16.44 -14.39
C ILE A 333 12.26 17.22 -14.59
N SER A 334 11.54 17.52 -13.50
CA SER A 334 10.42 18.47 -13.47
C SER A 334 10.91 19.90 -13.36
#